data_174c31c9f961a5bad0b80c6db1906887
#
_entry.id   174c31c9f961a5bad0b80c6db1906887
#
_cell.length_a   1.000
_cell.length_b   1.000
_cell.length_c   1.000
_cell.angle_alpha   90.00
_cell.angle_beta   90.00
_cell.angle_gamma   90.00
#
_symmetry.space_group_name_H-M   'P 1'
#
loop_
_entity.id
_entity.type
_entity.pdbx_description
1 polymer ?
#
loop_
_entity_poly.entity_id
_entity_poly.type
_entity_poly.pdbx_seq_one_letter_code
_entity_poly.pdbx_strand_id
1 'polypeptide(L)'
;FAAVFTISAGILPLQDLSQTCYAEIIKRTDFSLTVAKQHGRNCCYIFQEEEYQNFLRIREITNELHSAVNHDFRGFSIIFQPVMDIRQDKLTGAEVLIRFASKKFGPISPAEFIPLLETSGLIIPTGRWFTREAITACRKIRMQIPDFRVSINVSQVQITKSDIIT
;
A
#
# COMPACT_ATOMS: atom_id res chain seq x y z
N PHE A 1 17.18 -20.89 -39.79
CA PHE A 1 16.80 -20.00 -38.68
C PHE A 1 17.20 -20.67 -37.34
N ALA A 2 18.05 -20.04 -36.54
CA ALA A 2 18.34 -20.49 -35.17
C ALA A 2 17.31 -19.84 -34.26
N ALA A 3 16.49 -20.66 -33.58
CA ALA A 3 15.57 -20.17 -32.56
C ALA A 3 16.28 -20.23 -31.19
N VAL A 4 16.32 -19.13 -30.46
CA VAL A 4 16.86 -19.08 -29.10
C VAL A 4 15.68 -19.18 -28.13
N PHE A 5 15.70 -20.19 -27.28
CA PHE A 5 14.72 -20.38 -26.21
C PHE A 5 15.34 -20.08 -24.87
N THR A 6 14.55 -19.49 -23.97
CA THR A 6 14.95 -19.26 -22.59
C THR A 6 13.96 -19.95 -21.65
N ILE A 7 14.44 -20.40 -20.50
CA ILE A 7 13.63 -21.09 -19.49
C ILE A 7 13.74 -20.36 -18.16
N SER A 8 12.61 -20.18 -17.48
CA SER A 8 12.56 -19.77 -16.08
C SER A 8 12.06 -20.93 -15.23
N ALA A 9 12.67 -21.18 -14.08
CA ALA A 9 12.28 -22.27 -13.20
C ALA A 9 12.16 -21.81 -11.74
N GLY A 10 11.10 -22.28 -11.07
CA GLY A 10 10.97 -22.19 -9.61
C GLY A 10 11.38 -23.52 -8.98
N ILE A 11 12.22 -23.48 -7.97
CA ILE A 11 12.76 -24.66 -7.28
C ILE A 11 12.30 -24.61 -5.83
N LEU A 12 11.66 -25.69 -5.36
CA LEU A 12 11.31 -25.90 -3.97
C LEU A 12 12.20 -27.00 -3.39
N PRO A 13 13.10 -26.70 -2.41
CA PRO A 13 13.87 -27.72 -1.71
C PRO A 13 12.94 -28.65 -0.91
N LEU A 14 13.14 -29.94 -1.03
CA LEU A 14 12.26 -30.95 -0.42
C LEU A 14 12.67 -31.37 1.02
N GLN A 15 13.47 -30.58 1.71
CA GLN A 15 14.09 -30.99 2.99
C GLN A 15 13.10 -31.20 4.15
N ASP A 16 11.83 -30.69 4.05
CA ASP A 16 10.85 -30.76 5.15
C ASP A 16 9.39 -30.99 4.71
N LEU A 17 9.17 -31.85 3.71
CA LEU A 17 7.83 -32.09 3.17
C LEU A 17 6.96 -33.05 3.98
N SER A 18 7.43 -33.63 5.06
CA SER A 18 6.66 -34.61 5.84
C SER A 18 5.33 -34.10 6.40
N GLN A 19 5.12 -32.76 6.42
CA GLN A 19 3.90 -32.12 6.89
C GLN A 19 3.23 -31.21 5.85
N THR A 20 3.75 -31.09 4.63
CA THR A 20 3.26 -30.16 3.61
C THR A 20 2.33 -30.87 2.63
N CYS A 21 1.08 -30.43 2.52
CA CYS A 21 0.15 -31.00 1.54
C CYS A 21 0.52 -30.60 0.11
N TYR A 22 0.11 -31.42 -0.87
CA TYR A 22 0.37 -31.18 -2.31
C TYR A 22 -0.02 -29.79 -2.78
N ALA A 23 -1.17 -29.28 -2.33
CA ALA A 23 -1.64 -27.95 -2.70
C ALA A 23 -0.68 -26.82 -2.26
N GLU A 24 -0.04 -26.99 -1.11
CA GLU A 24 0.94 -26.01 -0.62
C GLU A 24 2.27 -26.10 -1.39
N ILE A 25 2.69 -27.31 -1.77
CA ILE A 25 3.86 -27.51 -2.64
C ILE A 25 3.69 -26.75 -3.95
N ILE A 26 2.54 -26.91 -4.59
CA ILE A 26 2.22 -26.19 -5.84
C ILE A 26 2.26 -24.69 -5.67
N LYS A 27 1.61 -24.14 -4.62
CA LYS A 27 1.63 -22.69 -4.37
C LYS A 27 3.03 -22.12 -4.19
N ARG A 28 3.88 -22.81 -3.43
CA ARG A 28 5.28 -22.39 -3.18
C ARG A 28 6.13 -22.49 -4.45
N THR A 29 5.91 -23.51 -5.26
CA THR A 29 6.60 -23.67 -6.55
C THR A 29 6.15 -22.60 -7.55
N ASP A 30 4.85 -22.31 -7.65
CA ASP A 30 4.30 -21.26 -8.51
C ASP A 30 4.79 -19.88 -8.09
N PHE A 31 4.87 -19.60 -6.79
CA PHE A 31 5.49 -18.39 -6.26
C PHE A 31 6.94 -18.28 -6.75
N SER A 32 7.75 -19.33 -6.57
CA SER A 32 9.15 -19.35 -6.99
C SER A 32 9.32 -19.13 -8.49
N LEU A 33 8.46 -19.74 -9.32
CA LEU A 33 8.44 -19.50 -10.76
C LEU A 33 8.06 -18.06 -11.11
N THR A 34 7.11 -17.48 -10.37
CA THR A 34 6.68 -16.09 -10.56
C THR A 34 7.83 -15.13 -10.26
N VAL A 35 8.55 -15.34 -9.17
CA VAL A 35 9.75 -14.56 -8.81
C VAL A 35 10.84 -14.68 -9.88
N ALA A 36 11.13 -15.89 -10.37
CA ALA A 36 12.09 -16.10 -11.46
C ALA A 36 11.71 -15.30 -12.72
N LYS A 37 10.42 -15.23 -13.06
CA LYS A 37 9.93 -14.44 -14.21
C LYS A 37 10.04 -12.94 -13.98
N GLN A 38 9.84 -12.46 -12.76
CA GLN A 38 9.98 -11.05 -12.37
C GLN A 38 11.44 -10.59 -12.34
N HIS A 39 12.38 -11.47 -11.97
CA HIS A 39 13.83 -11.22 -11.99
C HIS A 39 14.45 -11.18 -13.39
N GLY A 40 13.65 -10.99 -14.43
CA GLY A 40 14.16 -10.82 -15.81
C GLY A 40 14.07 -12.08 -16.64
N ARG A 41 13.44 -13.15 -16.17
CA ARG A 41 13.33 -14.45 -16.84
C ARG A 41 14.70 -15.11 -17.08
N ASN A 42 14.72 -16.25 -17.75
CA ASN A 42 15.95 -17.00 -18.08
C ASN A 42 16.84 -17.30 -16.86
N CYS A 43 16.23 -17.57 -15.73
CA CYS A 43 16.90 -17.88 -14.47
C CYS A 43 16.10 -18.89 -13.64
N CYS A 44 16.78 -19.48 -12.66
CA CYS A 44 16.15 -20.31 -11.63
C CYS A 44 16.04 -19.50 -10.35
N TYR A 45 14.92 -19.66 -9.64
CA TYR A 45 14.73 -19.10 -8.30
C TYR A 45 14.46 -20.23 -7.32
N ILE A 46 15.25 -20.26 -6.23
CA ILE A 46 15.07 -21.23 -5.15
C ILE A 46 14.15 -20.60 -4.10
N PHE A 47 13.09 -21.31 -3.74
CA PHE A 47 12.11 -20.89 -2.76
C PHE A 47 12.75 -20.38 -1.46
N GLN A 48 12.26 -19.24 -1.00
CA GLN A 48 12.62 -18.62 0.28
C GLN A 48 11.34 -18.39 1.08
N GLU A 49 11.26 -18.99 2.26
CA GLU A 49 10.07 -18.92 3.12
C GLU A 49 9.74 -17.48 3.52
N GLU A 50 10.75 -16.69 3.88
CA GLU A 50 10.56 -15.28 4.29
C GLU A 50 9.94 -14.44 3.19
N GLU A 51 10.42 -14.58 1.94
CA GLU A 51 9.88 -13.86 0.79
C GLU A 51 8.44 -14.31 0.47
N TYR A 52 8.14 -15.60 0.62
CA TYR A 52 6.80 -16.13 0.44
C TYR A 52 5.83 -15.60 1.49
N GLN A 53 6.23 -15.54 2.76
CA GLN A 53 5.40 -14.96 3.82
C GLN A 53 5.16 -13.47 3.60
N ASN A 54 6.17 -12.72 3.15
CA ASN A 54 6.00 -11.32 2.78
C ASN A 54 5.05 -11.16 1.58
N PHE A 55 5.16 -11.99 0.57
CA PHE A 55 4.22 -12.02 -0.57
C PHE A 55 2.78 -12.27 -0.12
N LEU A 56 2.55 -13.24 0.77
CA LEU A 56 1.22 -13.52 1.32
C LEU A 56 0.68 -12.32 2.12
N ARG A 57 1.53 -11.69 2.93
CA ARG A 57 1.18 -10.49 3.70
C ARG A 57 0.77 -9.34 2.79
N ILE A 58 1.57 -9.01 1.77
CA ILE A 58 1.28 -7.95 0.80
C ILE A 58 -0.05 -8.22 0.09
N ARG A 59 -0.28 -9.45 -0.34
CA ARG A 59 -1.52 -9.86 -0.99
C ARG A 59 -2.73 -9.68 -0.08
N GLU A 60 -2.61 -10.02 1.19
CA GLU A 60 -3.68 -9.88 2.17
C GLU A 60 -4.00 -8.41 2.43
N ILE A 61 -2.97 -7.57 2.66
CA ILE A 61 -3.15 -6.14 2.84
C ILE A 61 -3.80 -5.52 1.59
N THR A 62 -3.37 -5.89 0.39
CA THR A 62 -3.97 -5.40 -0.86
C THR A 62 -5.45 -5.76 -0.95
N ASN A 63 -5.85 -6.98 -0.60
CA ASN A 63 -7.24 -7.39 -0.56
C ASN A 63 -8.06 -6.59 0.47
N GLU A 64 -7.49 -6.33 1.65
CA GLU A 64 -8.14 -5.49 2.66
C GLU A 64 -8.29 -4.04 2.18
N LEU A 65 -7.30 -3.48 1.49
CA LEU A 65 -7.38 -2.13 0.90
C LEU A 65 -8.50 -2.05 -0.14
N HIS A 66 -8.62 -3.04 -1.04
CA HIS A 66 -9.75 -3.13 -1.98
C HIS A 66 -11.09 -3.19 -1.26
N SER A 67 -11.18 -4.04 -0.24
CA SER A 67 -12.40 -4.14 0.58
C SER A 67 -12.72 -2.83 1.29
N ALA A 68 -11.72 -2.16 1.87
CA ALA A 68 -11.89 -0.90 2.58
C ALA A 68 -12.44 0.21 1.67
N VAL A 69 -11.87 0.37 0.47
CA VAL A 69 -12.32 1.36 -0.53
C VAL A 69 -13.77 1.11 -0.96
N ASN A 70 -14.17 -0.15 -1.11
CA ASN A 70 -15.53 -0.53 -1.50
C ASN A 70 -16.55 -0.47 -0.35
N HIS A 71 -16.11 -0.31 0.90
CA HIS A 71 -16.97 -0.27 2.10
C HIS A 71 -16.69 1.00 2.92
N ASP A 72 -16.91 2.16 2.31
CA ASP A 72 -16.83 3.48 2.95
C ASP A 72 -15.48 3.74 3.66
N PHE A 73 -14.39 3.28 3.06
CA PHE A 73 -13.01 3.48 3.55
C PHE A 73 -12.78 2.97 4.99
N ARG A 74 -13.47 1.88 5.38
CA ARG A 74 -13.30 1.27 6.70
C ARG A 74 -11.85 0.86 6.94
N GLY A 75 -11.32 1.25 8.11
CA GLY A 75 -9.92 1.03 8.47
C GLY A 75 -9.01 2.21 8.12
N PHE A 76 -9.43 3.11 7.22
CA PHE A 76 -8.74 4.37 7.02
C PHE A 76 -9.13 5.40 8.09
N SER A 77 -8.17 6.23 8.45
CA SER A 77 -8.35 7.38 9.33
C SER A 77 -7.36 8.48 8.96
N ILE A 78 -7.57 9.68 9.49
CA ILE A 78 -6.66 10.80 9.34
C ILE A 78 -6.15 11.23 10.70
N ILE A 79 -4.90 11.64 10.75
CA ILE A 79 -4.30 12.28 11.93
C ILE A 79 -3.70 13.62 11.53
N PHE A 80 -3.53 14.51 12.49
CA PHE A 80 -2.99 15.85 12.29
C PHE A 80 -1.65 15.97 12.99
N GLN A 81 -0.62 16.34 12.25
CA GLN A 81 0.66 16.74 12.81
C GLN A 81 0.69 18.27 12.87
N PRO A 82 0.68 18.87 14.09
CA PRO A 82 0.55 20.32 14.23
C PRO A 82 1.78 21.07 13.68
N VAL A 83 1.52 22.23 13.08
CA VAL A 83 2.53 23.19 12.63
C VAL A 83 2.43 24.44 13.49
N MET A 84 3.51 24.74 14.22
CA MET A 84 3.59 25.88 15.14
C MET A 84 4.43 26.99 14.55
N ASP A 85 3.99 28.24 14.69
CA ASP A 85 4.86 29.40 14.54
C ASP A 85 5.66 29.61 15.83
N ILE A 86 6.94 29.29 15.78
CA ILE A 86 7.86 29.38 16.93
C ILE A 86 8.10 30.82 17.42
N ARG A 87 7.85 31.84 16.58
CA ARG A 87 8.02 33.25 16.97
C ARG A 87 6.84 33.76 17.77
N GLN A 88 5.65 33.27 17.49
CA GLN A 88 4.40 33.70 18.10
C GLN A 88 3.85 32.64 19.09
N ASP A 89 4.51 31.50 19.22
CA ASP A 89 4.05 30.34 20.00
C ASP A 89 2.58 30.00 19.68
N LYS A 90 2.26 29.99 18.37
CA LYS A 90 0.87 29.86 17.89
C LYS A 90 0.72 28.70 16.90
N LEU A 91 -0.33 27.93 17.09
CA LEU A 91 -0.73 26.92 16.11
C LEU A 91 -1.22 27.60 14.83
N THR A 92 -0.55 27.34 13.71
CA THR A 92 -0.85 27.96 12.40
C THR A 92 -1.49 26.96 11.43
N GLY A 93 -1.29 25.67 11.64
CA GLY A 93 -1.83 24.66 10.74
C GLY A 93 -1.48 23.25 11.19
N ALA A 94 -1.71 22.29 10.29
CA ALA A 94 -1.29 20.93 10.48
C ALA A 94 -1.03 20.23 9.12
N GLU A 95 -0.12 19.28 9.11
CA GLU A 95 -0.04 18.28 8.08
C GLU A 95 -1.06 17.17 8.37
N VAL A 96 -1.90 16.85 7.38
CA VAL A 96 -2.86 15.76 7.50
C VAL A 96 -2.24 14.51 6.94
N LEU A 97 -2.22 13.46 7.75
CA LEU A 97 -1.56 12.19 7.43
C LEU A 97 -2.58 11.07 7.45
N ILE A 98 -2.64 10.33 6.35
CA ILE A 98 -3.49 9.16 6.24
C ILE A 98 -2.94 7.99 7.06
N ARG A 99 -3.84 7.21 7.66
CA ARG A 99 -3.53 5.98 8.39
C ARG A 99 -4.44 4.86 7.92
N PHE A 100 -3.94 3.64 7.99
CA PHE A 100 -4.71 2.45 7.70
C PHE A 100 -4.47 1.39 8.78
N ALA A 101 -5.55 0.78 9.26
CA ALA A 101 -5.53 -0.34 10.19
C ALA A 101 -6.16 -1.56 9.52
N SER A 102 -5.34 -2.58 9.28
CA SER A 102 -5.76 -3.90 8.84
C SER A 102 -6.50 -4.62 9.97
N LYS A 103 -7.52 -5.40 9.64
CA LYS A 103 -8.20 -6.25 10.62
C LYS A 103 -7.30 -7.34 11.18
N LYS A 104 -6.39 -7.85 10.35
CA LYS A 104 -5.51 -8.97 10.69
C LYS A 104 -4.18 -8.51 11.29
N PHE A 105 -3.60 -7.44 10.75
CA PHE A 105 -2.24 -7.01 11.09
C PHE A 105 -2.18 -5.77 11.97
N GLY A 106 -3.33 -5.16 12.29
CA GLY A 106 -3.37 -3.90 13.04
C GLY A 106 -2.90 -2.70 12.20
N PRO A 107 -2.29 -1.68 12.82
CA PRO A 107 -1.80 -0.50 12.10
C PRO A 107 -0.74 -0.86 11.06
N ILE A 108 -0.95 -0.42 9.81
CA ILE A 108 -0.02 -0.61 8.70
C ILE A 108 0.70 0.72 8.43
N SER A 109 2.02 0.65 8.23
CA SER A 109 2.81 1.83 7.92
C SER A 109 2.41 2.46 6.58
N PRO A 110 2.33 3.80 6.47
CA PRO A 110 2.15 4.47 5.17
C PRO A 110 3.16 4.04 4.11
N ALA A 111 4.41 3.81 4.50
CA ALA A 111 5.45 3.30 3.60
C ALA A 111 5.14 1.91 3.03
N GLU A 112 4.30 1.12 3.69
CA GLU A 112 3.88 -0.20 3.24
C GLU A 112 2.59 -0.12 2.38
N PHE A 113 1.55 0.60 2.83
CA PHE A 113 0.27 0.55 2.13
C PHE A 113 0.10 1.57 0.99
N ILE A 114 0.79 2.74 1.03
CA ILE A 114 0.67 3.73 -0.05
C ILE A 114 1.15 3.18 -1.40
N PRO A 115 2.32 2.51 -1.51
CA PRO A 115 2.73 1.88 -2.76
C PRO A 115 1.73 0.84 -3.28
N LEU A 116 1.04 0.12 -2.40
CA LEU A 116 0.00 -0.84 -2.79
C LEU A 116 -1.24 -0.14 -3.35
N LEU A 117 -1.65 1.00 -2.77
CA LEU A 117 -2.70 1.85 -3.32
C LEU A 117 -2.33 2.41 -4.70
N GLU A 118 -1.08 2.83 -4.88
CA GLU A 118 -0.58 3.37 -6.16
C GLU A 118 -0.57 2.30 -7.25
N THR A 119 0.00 1.13 -6.95
CA THR A 119 0.12 0.02 -7.89
C THR A 119 -1.25 -0.54 -8.30
N SER A 120 -2.20 -0.61 -7.37
CA SER A 120 -3.57 -1.07 -7.62
C SER A 120 -4.50 0.00 -8.21
N GLY A 121 -4.06 1.26 -8.28
CA GLY A 121 -4.89 2.40 -8.69
C GLY A 121 -5.90 2.88 -7.63
N LEU A 122 -5.95 2.23 -6.47
CA LEU A 122 -6.83 2.62 -5.36
C LEU A 122 -6.43 3.95 -4.73
N ILE A 123 -5.24 4.46 -5.01
CA ILE A 123 -4.78 5.76 -4.52
C ILE A 123 -5.71 6.91 -4.99
N ILE A 124 -6.37 6.77 -6.15
CA ILE A 124 -7.26 7.79 -6.69
C ILE A 124 -8.53 7.96 -5.84
N PRO A 125 -9.37 6.91 -5.65
CA PRO A 125 -10.54 7.02 -4.79
C PRO A 125 -10.17 7.31 -3.33
N THR A 126 -9.09 6.72 -2.82
CA THR A 126 -8.60 6.96 -1.46
C THR A 126 -8.17 8.41 -1.27
N GLY A 127 -7.46 8.99 -2.22
CA GLY A 127 -7.03 10.38 -2.15
C GLY A 127 -8.18 11.38 -2.22
N ARG A 128 -9.23 11.09 -3.01
CA ARG A 128 -10.46 11.91 -3.02
C ARG A 128 -11.17 11.89 -1.66
N TRP A 129 -11.30 10.73 -1.07
CA TRP A 129 -11.84 10.58 0.27
C TRP A 129 -10.98 11.32 1.29
N PHE A 130 -9.68 11.10 1.30
CA PHE A 130 -8.71 11.73 2.20
C PHE A 130 -8.77 13.27 2.13
N THR A 131 -8.79 13.84 0.92
CA THR A 131 -8.91 15.28 0.70
C THR A 131 -10.22 15.83 1.25
N ARG A 132 -11.34 15.14 1.04
CA ARG A 132 -12.65 15.53 1.57
C ARG A 132 -12.66 15.54 3.11
N GLU A 133 -12.12 14.52 3.74
CA GLU A 133 -11.99 14.45 5.20
C GLU A 133 -11.10 15.57 5.76
N ALA A 134 -9.95 15.83 5.11
CA ALA A 134 -9.05 16.90 5.50
C ALA A 134 -9.71 18.29 5.40
N ILE A 135 -10.42 18.56 4.31
CA ILE A 135 -11.15 19.84 4.12
C ILE A 135 -12.26 19.96 5.16
N THR A 136 -13.01 18.90 5.40
CA THR A 136 -14.11 18.92 6.37
C THR A 136 -13.60 19.21 7.79
N ALA A 137 -12.52 18.57 8.18
CA ALA A 137 -11.89 18.82 9.46
C ALA A 137 -11.29 20.23 9.55
N CYS A 138 -10.62 20.71 8.50
CA CYS A 138 -10.08 22.06 8.43
C CYS A 138 -11.18 23.13 8.65
N ARG A 139 -12.34 22.97 7.99
CA ARG A 139 -13.49 23.88 8.17
C ARG A 139 -13.95 23.94 9.63
N LYS A 140 -14.02 22.80 10.32
CA LYS A 140 -14.39 22.74 11.74
C LYS A 140 -13.38 23.48 12.64
N ILE A 141 -12.08 23.28 12.40
CA ILE A 141 -11.01 23.92 13.18
C ILE A 141 -11.02 25.43 12.94
N ARG A 142 -11.27 25.90 11.71
CA ARG A 142 -11.33 27.32 11.36
C ARG A 142 -12.45 28.08 12.05
N MET A 143 -13.45 27.41 12.60
CA MET A 143 -14.47 28.05 13.44
C MET A 143 -13.86 28.61 14.74
N GLN A 144 -12.73 28.07 15.22
CA GLN A 144 -12.01 28.51 16.42
C GLN A 144 -10.70 29.21 16.07
N ILE A 145 -10.04 28.80 14.98
CA ILE A 145 -8.75 29.35 14.50
C ILE A 145 -8.93 29.73 13.02
N PRO A 146 -9.39 30.96 12.72
CA PRO A 146 -9.78 31.37 11.35
C PRO A 146 -8.71 31.21 10.28
N ASP A 147 -7.43 31.43 10.65
CA ASP A 147 -6.28 31.34 9.73
C ASP A 147 -5.65 29.94 9.65
N PHE A 148 -6.24 28.94 10.31
CA PHE A 148 -5.73 27.58 10.31
C PHE A 148 -5.67 27.01 8.91
N ARG A 149 -4.53 26.39 8.57
CA ARG A 149 -4.27 25.78 7.27
C ARG A 149 -3.96 24.30 7.42
N VAL A 150 -4.33 23.51 6.42
CA VAL A 150 -3.90 22.11 6.34
C VAL A 150 -3.07 21.89 5.08
N SER A 151 -2.04 21.07 5.20
CA SER A 151 -1.32 20.52 4.07
C SER A 151 -1.64 19.02 3.94
N ILE A 152 -1.71 18.55 2.72
CA ILE A 152 -1.93 17.12 2.40
C ILE A 152 -0.89 16.66 1.38
N ASN A 153 -0.43 15.42 1.53
CA ASN A 153 0.44 14.80 0.55
C ASN A 153 -0.40 14.21 -0.60
N VAL A 154 0.02 14.48 -1.83
CA VAL A 154 -0.64 13.99 -3.05
C VAL A 154 0.33 13.12 -3.82
N SER A 155 -0.10 11.91 -4.20
CA SER A 155 0.70 11.00 -5.01
C SER A 155 0.83 11.50 -6.46
N GLN A 156 2.00 11.26 -7.06
CA GLN A 156 2.21 11.53 -8.48
C GLN A 156 1.19 10.80 -9.38
N VAL A 157 0.77 9.60 -8.99
CA VAL A 157 -0.25 8.84 -9.71
C VAL A 157 -1.59 9.57 -9.73
N GLN A 158 -1.96 10.24 -8.64
CA GLN A 158 -3.18 11.06 -8.56
C GLN A 158 -3.10 12.27 -9.50
N ILE A 159 -1.94 12.94 -9.56
CA ILE A 159 -1.73 14.11 -10.43
C ILE A 159 -1.81 13.72 -11.90
N THR A 160 -1.22 12.57 -12.28
CA THR A 160 -1.11 12.17 -13.68
C THR A 160 -2.32 11.41 -14.22
N LYS A 161 -3.09 10.76 -13.35
CA LYS A 161 -4.19 9.86 -13.75
C LYS A 161 -5.57 10.30 -13.26
N SER A 162 -5.69 11.44 -12.59
CA SER A 162 -6.98 11.94 -12.14
C SER A 162 -7.11 13.47 -12.27
N ASP A 163 -8.37 13.95 -12.37
CA ASP A 163 -8.72 15.38 -12.46
C ASP A 163 -8.69 16.06 -11.07
N ILE A 164 -7.61 15.86 -10.31
CA ILE A 164 -7.47 16.49 -8.97
C ILE A 164 -7.37 18.01 -9.05
N ILE A 165 -7.02 18.56 -10.23
CA ILE A 165 -6.77 20.00 -10.45
C ILE A 165 -7.97 20.68 -11.14
N THR A 166 -8.99 19.95 -11.51
CA THR A 166 -10.27 20.48 -12.01
C THR A 166 -11.34 20.36 -10.95
#